data_c8e5d2d3236fcdd3a6e53f775d3259e8
#
_entry.id   c8e5d2d3236fcdd3a6e53f775d3259e8
#
_cell.length_a   1.000
_cell.length_b   1.000
_cell.length_c   1.000
_cell.angle_alpha   90.00
_cell.angle_beta   90.00
_cell.angle_gamma   90.00
#
_symmetry.space_group_name_H-M   'P 1'
#
loop_
_entity.id
_entity.type
_entity.pdbx_description
1 polymer ?
#
loop_
_entity_poly.entity_id
_entity_poly.type
_entity_poly.pdbx_seq_one_letter_code
_entity_poly.pdbx_strand_id
1 'polypeptide(L)'
;MQISAIREAIAEAARAVVLPDSLPKLTCSGYVPDSIVAPHFFVAEYEQDFDKAMGRSLDELMFTTRVLVGRADDRSAQQLLDSMLSGSGPASLKEVIEIARGGPGEYALGGLAHDLHVMRVQGYRWYEHAGATYVGAELTIKVIGEGSS
;
A
#
# COMPACT_ATOMS: atom_id res chain seq x y z
N MET A 1 15.88 8.53 -5.50
CA MET A 1 15.16 7.87 -4.38
C MET A 1 15.60 6.43 -4.22
N GLN A 2 15.56 5.96 -2.99
CA GLN A 2 15.87 4.56 -2.69
C GLN A 2 14.60 3.72 -2.79
N ILE A 3 14.28 3.27 -3.98
CA ILE A 3 12.99 2.63 -4.27
C ILE A 3 12.78 1.38 -3.44
N SER A 4 13.80 0.54 -3.28
CA SER A 4 13.72 -0.66 -2.44
C SER A 4 13.32 -0.32 -1.00
N ALA A 5 13.97 0.67 -0.42
CA ALA A 5 13.67 1.11 0.95
C ALA A 5 12.27 1.72 1.05
N ILE A 6 11.82 2.43 0.02
CA ILE A 6 10.47 3.00 -0.02
C ILE A 6 9.42 1.89 -0.07
N ARG A 7 9.64 0.85 -0.88
CA ARG A 7 8.74 -0.30 -0.95
C ARG A 7 8.57 -0.95 0.43
N GLU A 8 9.67 -1.20 1.12
CA GLU A 8 9.64 -1.80 2.45
C GLU A 8 9.01 -0.88 3.49
N ALA A 9 9.24 0.43 3.38
CA ALA A 9 8.64 1.39 4.30
C ALA A 9 7.12 1.49 4.13
N ILE A 10 6.61 1.40 2.90
CA ILE A 10 5.17 1.37 2.65
C ILE A 10 4.55 0.10 3.27
N ALA A 11 5.20 -1.05 3.08
CA ALA A 11 4.73 -2.30 3.68
C ALA A 11 4.72 -2.21 5.21
N GLU A 12 5.76 -1.64 5.80
CA GLU A 12 5.83 -1.46 7.25
C GLU A 12 4.72 -0.55 7.77
N ALA A 13 4.42 0.54 7.05
CA ALA A 13 3.31 1.42 7.40
C ALA A 13 1.97 0.69 7.39
N ALA A 14 1.76 -0.18 6.40
CA ALA A 14 0.51 -0.95 6.28
C ALA A 14 0.32 -1.94 7.44
N ARG A 15 1.40 -2.39 8.08
CA ARG A 15 1.31 -3.32 9.22
C ARG A 15 0.59 -2.73 10.43
N ALA A 16 0.43 -1.41 10.49
CA ALA A 16 -0.27 -0.75 11.60
C ALA A 16 -1.79 -0.92 11.56
N VAL A 17 -2.33 -1.51 10.51
CA VAL A 17 -3.76 -1.83 10.42
C VAL A 17 -4.17 -2.75 11.55
N VAL A 18 -5.29 -2.43 12.20
CA VAL A 18 -5.86 -3.26 13.27
C VAL A 18 -7.09 -3.97 12.75
N LEU A 19 -7.01 -5.29 12.66
CA LEU A 19 -8.13 -6.14 12.25
C LEU A 19 -8.81 -6.73 13.48
N PRO A 20 -10.08 -7.20 13.35
CA PRO A 20 -10.75 -7.88 14.46
C PRO A 20 -9.93 -9.07 14.99
N ASP A 21 -9.97 -9.29 16.30
CA ASP A 21 -9.19 -10.33 16.96
C ASP A 21 -9.49 -11.73 16.44
N SER A 22 -10.69 -11.96 15.93
CA SER A 22 -11.10 -13.25 15.39
C SER A 22 -10.46 -13.58 14.04
N LEU A 23 -9.76 -12.62 13.43
CA LEU A 23 -9.16 -12.77 12.11
C LEU A 23 -7.62 -12.81 12.22
N PRO A 24 -6.95 -13.46 11.27
CA PRO A 24 -5.49 -13.40 11.20
C PRO A 24 -5.02 -11.96 11.01
N LYS A 25 -3.83 -11.66 11.51
CA LYS A 25 -3.21 -10.35 11.29
C LYS A 25 -2.84 -10.17 9.83
N LEU A 26 -2.89 -8.91 9.38
CA LEU A 26 -2.42 -8.55 8.04
C LEU A 26 -0.92 -8.79 7.94
N THR A 27 -0.51 -9.57 6.95
CA THR A 27 0.90 -9.71 6.61
C THR A 27 1.23 -8.76 5.47
N CYS A 28 2.44 -8.21 5.45
CA CYS A 28 2.82 -7.19 4.47
C CYS A 28 4.21 -7.47 3.91
N SER A 29 4.40 -7.19 2.64
CA SER A 29 5.71 -7.26 2.00
C SER A 29 5.89 -6.12 1.01
N GLY A 30 7.14 -5.68 0.84
CA GLY A 30 7.49 -4.61 -0.11
C GLY A 30 7.56 -5.08 -1.55
N TYR A 31 7.50 -6.38 -1.77
CA TYR A 31 7.59 -7.01 -3.09
C TYR A 31 6.50 -8.06 -3.25
N VAL A 32 6.25 -8.43 -4.50
CA VAL A 32 5.27 -9.48 -4.80
C VAL A 32 5.79 -10.80 -4.25
N PRO A 33 5.08 -11.45 -3.32
CA PRO A 33 5.53 -12.71 -2.75
C PRO A 33 5.23 -13.90 -3.67
N ASP A 34 5.98 -14.99 -3.51
CA ASP A 34 5.72 -16.24 -4.25
C ASP A 34 4.39 -16.85 -3.83
N SER A 35 4.10 -16.80 -2.53
CA SER A 35 2.84 -17.28 -1.97
C SER A 35 2.41 -16.36 -0.85
N ILE A 36 1.12 -16.37 -0.54
CA ILE A 36 0.57 -15.48 0.49
C ILE A 36 -0.20 -16.26 1.55
N VAL A 37 -0.23 -15.69 2.74
CA VAL A 37 -1.17 -16.06 3.80
C VAL A 37 -2.11 -14.88 3.95
N ALA A 38 -3.34 -15.02 3.47
CA ALA A 38 -4.32 -13.94 3.50
C ALA A 38 -4.78 -13.64 4.94
N PRO A 39 -5.08 -12.40 5.29
CA PRO A 39 -4.97 -11.21 4.44
C PRO A 39 -3.51 -10.75 4.26
N HIS A 40 -3.18 -10.32 3.06
CA HIS A 40 -1.82 -9.90 2.73
C HIS A 40 -1.82 -8.63 1.88
N PHE A 41 -0.93 -7.71 2.21
CA PHE A 41 -0.70 -6.47 1.47
C PHE A 41 0.71 -6.49 0.89
N PHE A 42 0.86 -6.12 -0.37
CA PHE A 42 2.20 -6.01 -0.96
C PHE A 42 2.25 -4.86 -1.97
N VAL A 43 3.47 -4.35 -2.15
CA VAL A 43 3.75 -3.33 -3.16
C VAL A 43 4.07 -4.07 -4.46
N ALA A 44 3.26 -3.83 -5.49
CA ALA A 44 3.41 -4.52 -6.77
C ALA A 44 4.32 -3.73 -7.71
N GLU A 45 3.73 -3.01 -8.65
CA GLU A 45 4.46 -2.30 -9.69
C GLU A 45 4.48 -0.80 -9.41
N TYR A 46 5.29 -0.08 -10.17
CA TYR A 46 5.30 1.37 -10.08
C TYR A 46 5.59 1.99 -11.44
N GLU A 47 5.22 3.26 -11.55
CA GLU A 47 5.61 4.13 -12.65
C GLU A 47 6.37 5.30 -12.06
N GLN A 48 7.36 5.80 -12.76
CA GLN A 48 8.19 6.91 -12.30
C GLN A 48 8.27 7.99 -13.37
N ASP A 49 7.97 9.22 -12.96
CA ASP A 49 8.17 10.40 -13.79
C ASP A 49 9.31 11.20 -13.21
N PHE A 50 10.31 11.46 -14.04
CA PHE A 50 11.49 12.22 -13.63
C PHE A 50 11.25 13.71 -13.76
N ASP A 51 11.74 14.47 -12.79
CA ASP A 51 11.69 15.94 -12.79
C ASP A 51 10.27 16.50 -12.95
N LYS A 52 9.26 15.77 -12.51
CA LYS A 52 7.87 16.15 -12.74
C LYS A 52 7.33 17.07 -11.65
N ALA A 53 7.75 16.87 -10.41
CA ALA A 53 7.29 17.69 -9.31
C ALA A 53 7.95 19.08 -9.38
N MET A 54 7.35 20.07 -8.69
CA MET A 54 7.82 21.44 -8.70
C MET A 54 9.26 21.54 -8.22
N GLY A 55 10.17 21.67 -9.13
CA GLY A 55 11.58 21.81 -8.85
C GLY A 55 12.40 20.75 -9.53
N ARG A 56 13.66 21.09 -9.73
CA ARG A 56 14.62 20.18 -10.34
C ARG A 56 14.92 19.03 -9.40
N SER A 57 15.12 17.85 -9.94
CA SER A 57 15.51 16.65 -9.23
C SER A 57 14.43 16.04 -8.34
N LEU A 58 13.18 16.49 -8.44
CA LEU A 58 12.07 15.84 -7.76
C LEU A 58 11.36 14.90 -8.74
N ASP A 59 11.33 13.64 -8.38
CA ASP A 59 10.67 12.60 -9.13
C ASP A 59 9.35 12.23 -8.48
N GLU A 60 8.42 11.75 -9.29
CA GLU A 60 7.13 11.25 -8.83
C GLU A 60 7.05 9.76 -9.10
N LEU A 61 6.77 8.99 -8.07
CA LEU A 61 6.51 7.56 -8.16
C LEU A 61 5.03 7.29 -7.90
N MET A 62 4.43 6.50 -8.77
CA MET A 62 3.06 6.00 -8.55
C MET A 62 3.15 4.50 -8.33
N PHE A 63 3.04 4.09 -7.09
CA PHE A 63 3.04 2.67 -6.73
C PHE A 63 1.65 2.09 -6.81
N THR A 64 1.55 0.91 -7.41
CA THR A 64 0.36 0.09 -7.32
C THR A 64 0.59 -0.93 -6.22
N THR A 65 -0.21 -0.85 -5.18
CA THR A 65 -0.18 -1.82 -4.09
C THR A 65 -1.43 -2.68 -4.15
N ARG A 66 -1.35 -3.88 -3.62
CA ARG A 66 -2.48 -4.82 -3.69
C ARG A 66 -2.71 -5.46 -2.34
N VAL A 67 -3.98 -5.60 -1.97
CA VAL A 67 -4.39 -6.34 -0.77
C VAL A 67 -5.28 -7.50 -1.19
N LEU A 68 -4.96 -8.70 -0.70
CA LEU A 68 -5.73 -9.92 -0.95
C LEU A 68 -6.20 -10.44 0.40
N VAL A 69 -7.52 -10.57 0.59
CA VAL A 69 -8.05 -10.77 1.95
C VAL A 69 -8.60 -12.15 2.21
N GLY A 70 -8.89 -12.92 1.20
CA GLY A 70 -9.42 -14.26 1.39
C GLY A 70 -9.96 -14.83 0.10
N ARG A 71 -10.66 -15.95 0.19
CA ARG A 71 -11.20 -16.59 -1.00
C ARG A 71 -12.29 -15.75 -1.65
N ALA A 72 -12.35 -15.79 -2.96
CA ALA A 72 -13.23 -14.95 -3.76
C ALA A 72 -14.71 -15.14 -3.45
N ASP A 73 -15.11 -16.34 -3.00
CA ASP A 73 -16.50 -16.68 -2.66
C ASP A 73 -16.86 -16.43 -1.20
N ASP A 74 -15.95 -15.87 -0.41
CA ASP A 74 -16.16 -15.65 1.02
C ASP A 74 -16.71 -14.24 1.27
N ARG A 75 -17.94 -14.17 1.77
CA ARG A 75 -18.60 -12.91 2.11
C ARG A 75 -17.87 -12.16 3.23
N SER A 76 -17.36 -12.90 4.22
CA SER A 76 -16.62 -12.28 5.32
C SER A 76 -15.34 -11.63 4.82
N ALA A 77 -14.67 -12.24 3.84
CA ALA A 77 -13.49 -11.66 3.21
C ALA A 77 -13.83 -10.36 2.48
N GLN A 78 -14.95 -10.33 1.78
CA GLN A 78 -15.39 -9.11 1.09
C GLN A 78 -15.72 -7.99 2.07
N GLN A 79 -16.37 -8.31 3.19
CA GLN A 79 -16.67 -7.33 4.24
C GLN A 79 -15.38 -6.80 4.87
N LEU A 80 -14.41 -7.67 5.11
CA LEU A 80 -13.11 -7.25 5.63
C LEU A 80 -12.42 -6.32 4.65
N LEU A 81 -12.42 -6.67 3.36
CA LEU A 81 -11.82 -5.82 2.32
C LEU A 81 -12.47 -4.44 2.31
N ASP A 82 -13.79 -4.37 2.37
CA ASP A 82 -14.50 -3.08 2.40
C ASP A 82 -14.06 -2.22 3.58
N SER A 83 -13.84 -2.84 4.75
CA SER A 83 -13.34 -2.12 5.93
C SER A 83 -11.91 -1.60 5.72
N MET A 84 -11.07 -2.38 5.07
CA MET A 84 -9.68 -2.00 4.79
C MET A 84 -9.57 -0.90 3.74
N LEU A 85 -10.54 -0.82 2.84
CA LEU A 85 -10.58 0.20 1.79
C LEU A 85 -11.29 1.48 2.21
N SER A 86 -11.90 1.49 3.39
CA SER A 86 -12.53 2.70 3.95
C SER A 86 -11.50 3.81 4.11
N GLY A 87 -11.93 5.06 3.97
CA GLY A 87 -11.05 6.22 4.16
C GLY A 87 -10.69 6.49 5.62
N SER A 88 -11.30 5.79 6.57
CA SER A 88 -11.05 6.00 8.00
C SER A 88 -11.33 4.71 8.78
N GLY A 89 -10.87 4.68 10.03
CA GLY A 89 -11.06 3.56 10.92
C GLY A 89 -9.79 2.74 11.14
N PRO A 90 -9.79 1.87 12.16
CA PRO A 90 -8.56 1.13 12.53
C PRO A 90 -8.12 0.12 11.47
N ALA A 91 -9.03 -0.36 10.63
CA ALA A 91 -8.70 -1.28 9.54
C ALA A 91 -8.34 -0.58 8.23
N SER A 92 -8.44 0.76 8.16
CA SER A 92 -8.19 1.52 6.94
C SER A 92 -6.72 1.55 6.56
N LEU A 93 -6.40 0.98 5.40
CA LEU A 93 -5.05 1.05 4.84
C LEU A 93 -4.66 2.49 4.52
N LYS A 94 -5.58 3.27 3.96
CA LYS A 94 -5.32 4.67 3.66
C LYS A 94 -4.88 5.43 4.90
N GLU A 95 -5.62 5.29 6.00
CA GLU A 95 -5.33 6.04 7.22
C GLU A 95 -3.97 5.68 7.81
N VAL A 96 -3.66 4.39 7.94
CA VAL A 96 -2.39 3.98 8.54
C VAL A 96 -1.19 4.28 7.64
N ILE A 97 -1.34 4.16 6.32
CA ILE A 97 -0.24 4.47 5.40
C ILE A 97 0.02 5.98 5.40
N GLU A 98 -1.02 6.79 5.43
CA GLU A 98 -0.86 8.25 5.44
C GLU A 98 -0.27 8.80 6.75
N ILE A 99 -0.24 8.03 7.82
CA ILE A 99 0.52 8.39 9.02
C ILE A 99 2.02 8.51 8.69
N ALA A 100 2.51 7.68 7.77
CA ALA A 100 3.90 7.73 7.33
C ALA A 100 4.25 8.95 6.49
N ARG A 101 3.25 9.77 6.15
CA ARG A 101 3.46 11.05 5.45
C ARG A 101 4.24 12.06 6.31
N GLY A 102 4.10 11.97 7.62
CA GLY A 102 4.69 12.94 8.54
C GLY A 102 3.81 14.19 8.70
N GLY A 103 4.18 15.04 9.63
CA GLY A 103 3.52 16.30 9.87
C GLY A 103 3.98 17.40 8.90
N PRO A 104 3.36 18.60 8.99
CA PRO A 104 3.78 19.73 8.16
C PRO A 104 5.26 20.05 8.36
N GLY A 105 6.00 20.13 7.25
CA GLY A 105 7.44 20.39 7.28
C GLY A 105 8.30 19.17 7.53
N GLU A 106 7.72 18.00 7.71
CA GLU A 106 8.44 16.74 7.87
C GLU A 106 8.48 15.96 6.57
N TYR A 107 9.52 15.14 6.40
CA TYR A 107 9.61 14.22 5.28
C TYR A 107 8.75 12.99 5.53
N ALA A 108 8.33 12.35 4.44
CA ALA A 108 7.56 11.12 4.50
C ALA A 108 8.46 9.89 4.64
N LEU A 109 7.88 8.81 5.14
CA LEU A 109 8.54 7.50 5.23
C LEU A 109 9.88 7.55 5.97
N GLY A 110 9.91 8.30 7.08
CA GLY A 110 11.10 8.41 7.91
C GLY A 110 12.28 9.11 7.24
N GLY A 111 12.03 9.94 6.24
CA GLY A 111 13.07 10.68 5.53
C GLY A 111 13.38 10.16 4.14
N LEU A 112 12.77 9.06 3.72
CA LEU A 112 13.02 8.46 2.41
C LEU A 112 12.40 9.25 1.26
N ALA A 113 11.38 10.05 1.52
CA ALA A 113 10.65 10.80 0.51
C ALA A 113 10.24 12.17 1.04
N HIS A 114 9.91 13.09 0.13
CA HIS A 114 9.41 14.41 0.49
C HIS A 114 7.93 14.36 0.85
N ASP A 115 7.14 13.56 0.15
CA ASP A 115 5.71 13.46 0.39
C ASP A 115 5.17 12.10 -0.04
N LEU A 116 4.03 11.73 0.53
CA LEU A 116 3.34 10.50 0.24
C LEU A 116 1.84 10.76 0.30
N HIS A 117 1.09 10.17 -0.62
CA HIS A 117 -0.36 10.31 -0.63
C HIS A 117 -1.02 9.07 -1.21
N VAL A 118 -2.02 8.55 -0.50
CA VAL A 118 -2.84 7.45 -1.00
C VAL A 118 -3.91 8.06 -1.90
N MET A 119 -3.79 7.83 -3.20
CA MET A 119 -4.58 8.53 -4.21
C MET A 119 -5.98 7.95 -4.40
N ARG A 120 -6.08 6.63 -4.49
CA ARG A 120 -7.36 5.99 -4.80
C ARG A 120 -7.31 4.49 -4.57
N VAL A 121 -8.49 3.91 -4.48
CA VAL A 121 -8.72 2.47 -4.56
C VAL A 121 -9.20 2.15 -5.97
N GLN A 122 -8.70 1.07 -6.53
CA GLN A 122 -9.13 0.58 -7.84
C GLN A 122 -9.02 -0.93 -7.88
N GLY A 123 -9.53 -1.55 -8.97
CA GLY A 123 -9.31 -2.96 -9.21
C GLY A 123 -9.93 -3.87 -8.16
N TYR A 124 -11.08 -3.49 -7.58
CA TYR A 124 -11.82 -4.36 -6.67
C TYR A 124 -12.37 -5.54 -7.49
N ARG A 125 -11.69 -6.69 -7.38
CA ARG A 125 -12.02 -7.87 -8.18
C ARG A 125 -11.35 -9.10 -7.59
N TRP A 126 -11.46 -10.20 -8.28
CA TRP A 126 -10.76 -11.43 -7.93
C TRP A 126 -9.38 -11.45 -8.56
N TYR A 127 -8.41 -11.89 -7.79
CA TYR A 127 -7.02 -12.01 -8.22
C TYR A 127 -6.58 -13.44 -8.08
N GLU A 128 -5.85 -13.93 -9.07
CA GLU A 128 -5.21 -15.23 -8.99
C GLU A 128 -3.76 -15.05 -8.55
N HIS A 129 -3.36 -15.78 -7.54
CA HIS A 129 -2.00 -15.72 -7.01
C HIS A 129 -1.58 -17.11 -6.54
N ALA A 130 -0.45 -17.62 -7.09
CA ALA A 130 0.10 -18.94 -6.73
C ALA A 130 -0.94 -20.08 -6.84
N GLY A 131 -1.82 -20.01 -7.85
CA GLY A 131 -2.82 -21.04 -8.10
C GLY A 131 -4.10 -20.93 -7.28
N ALA A 132 -4.25 -19.92 -6.46
CA ALA A 132 -5.47 -19.67 -5.69
C ALA A 132 -6.10 -18.35 -6.09
N THR A 133 -7.42 -18.24 -5.96
CA THR A 133 -8.18 -17.04 -6.30
C THR A 133 -8.61 -16.33 -5.03
N TYR A 134 -8.29 -15.05 -4.96
CA TYR A 134 -8.60 -14.19 -3.80
C TYR A 134 -9.42 -13.00 -4.21
N VAL A 135 -10.26 -12.50 -3.31
CA VAL A 135 -10.86 -11.19 -3.49
C VAL A 135 -9.86 -10.15 -3.00
N GLY A 136 -9.72 -9.09 -3.74
CA GLY A 136 -8.74 -8.05 -3.41
C GLY A 136 -9.01 -6.75 -4.14
N ALA A 137 -8.12 -5.80 -3.89
CA ALA A 137 -8.17 -4.50 -4.54
C ALA A 137 -6.77 -3.91 -4.60
N GLU A 138 -6.64 -2.83 -5.36
CA GLU A 138 -5.39 -2.09 -5.49
C GLU A 138 -5.55 -0.69 -4.91
N LEU A 139 -4.47 -0.21 -4.28
CA LEU A 139 -4.37 1.18 -3.87
C LEU A 139 -3.22 1.82 -4.63
N THR A 140 -3.47 2.99 -5.18
CA THR A 140 -2.42 3.77 -5.85
C THR A 140 -1.84 4.76 -4.85
N ILE A 141 -0.53 4.68 -4.62
CA ILE A 141 0.19 5.53 -3.68
C ILE A 141 1.19 6.38 -4.44
N LYS A 142 1.05 7.69 -4.29
CA LYS A 142 1.96 8.65 -4.91
C LYS A 142 3.06 8.99 -3.91
N VAL A 143 4.30 8.92 -4.37
CA VAL A 143 5.48 9.29 -3.57
C VAL A 143 6.30 10.29 -4.36
N ILE A 144 6.67 11.39 -3.72
CA ILE A 144 7.51 12.43 -4.32
C ILE A 144 8.83 12.49 -3.55
N GLY A 145 9.94 12.50 -4.24
CA GLY A 145 11.23 12.58 -3.60
C GLY A 145 12.35 12.96 -4.55
N GLU A 146 13.55 13.08 -4.00
CA GLU A 146 14.72 13.45 -4.79
C GLU A 146 15.17 12.32 -5.70
N GLY A 147 15.29 12.62 -6.98
CA GLY A 147 15.67 11.63 -7.98
C GLY A 147 17.13 11.27 -7.97
N SER A 148 17.99 12.11 -7.41
CA SER A 148 19.43 11.98 -7.47
C SER A 148 20.06 11.45 -6.18
N SER A 149 19.31 10.84 -5.33
CA SER A 149 19.84 10.32 -4.05
C SER A 149 20.65 9.04 -4.21
#